data_7afd330f45a0bba0c5f38edfb2fc7c3e
#
_entry.id   7afd330f45a0bba0c5f38edfb2fc7c3e
#
_cell.length_a   1.000
_cell.length_b   1.000
_cell.length_c   1.000
_cell.angle_alpha   90.00
_cell.angle_beta   90.00
_cell.angle_gamma   90.00
#
_symmetry.space_group_name_H-M   'P 1'
#
loop_
_entity.id
_entity.type
_entity.pdbx_description
1 polymer ?
#
loop_
_entity_poly.entity_id
_entity_poly.type
_entity_poly.pdbx_seq_one_letter_code
_entity_poly.pdbx_strand_id
1 'polypeptide(L)'
;LQHRHLGARQLAKAGAKVAVLEAERVGWGASGRNGGHLNNGLAHSYLSAKAELGKERAIALYRALDDSVDTIEALVAEEGIDCNFRRAGKLKLASKPQHFEAIARNFEAVHAEVDPDTALLSPNDLKSEIGSPFHGAMLSKKSAMMHMGRYVAGLATAAVRHGAVIHENAAVTDHRQSGTRHQLTTSRGRISADNVLVATGAYTTPNFGYFRSRIISVGSFIIATRPLSDAEIAATMPGNRTCVTSMNIGNYFRLAPDKRLIFGGRSRFSATSDQRSDAKSGEILRASLAAIFPQLARVEIDYCWGGLVDMTKDRFPRAGYHDGVWYAMGYSGHGAQLSTHLGMIMADAMLGRADRNPMKGLEWPAIPGYSGKPWFLPMVGLYYKALDRIQ
;
A
#
# COMPACT_ATOMS: atom_id res chain seq x y z
N LEU A 1 11.01 3.62 0.30
CA LEU A 1 9.76 3.15 0.89
C LEU A 1 9.69 3.50 2.36
N GLN A 2 8.48 3.69 2.92
CA GLN A 2 8.23 4.14 4.31
C GLN A 2 8.97 3.30 5.36
N HIS A 3 9.00 1.99 5.21
CA HIS A 3 9.64 1.09 6.17
C HIS A 3 11.16 1.29 6.29
N ARG A 4 11.85 1.87 5.27
CA ARG A 4 13.27 2.24 5.42
C ARG A 4 13.44 3.32 6.50
N HIS A 5 12.60 4.34 6.44
CA HIS A 5 12.69 5.45 7.39
C HIS A 5 12.24 5.02 8.78
N LEU A 6 11.21 4.19 8.90
CA LEU A 6 10.80 3.68 10.20
C LEU A 6 11.78 2.65 10.77
N GLY A 7 12.22 1.66 9.96
CA GLY A 7 13.26 0.72 10.38
C GLY A 7 14.52 1.48 10.82
N ALA A 8 14.94 2.50 10.06
CA ALA A 8 16.07 3.35 10.41
C ALA A 8 15.83 4.12 11.70
N ARG A 9 14.64 4.71 11.89
CA ARG A 9 14.26 5.40 13.14
C ARG A 9 14.31 4.46 14.34
N GLN A 10 13.75 3.27 14.21
CA GLN A 10 13.69 2.26 15.29
C GLN A 10 15.08 1.76 15.67
N LEU A 11 15.91 1.45 14.69
CA LEU A 11 17.29 1.03 14.90
C LEU A 11 18.15 2.16 15.51
N ALA A 12 18.04 3.38 14.99
CA ALA A 12 18.78 4.54 15.49
C ALA A 12 18.36 4.89 16.93
N LYS A 13 17.05 4.86 17.22
CA LYS A 13 16.53 5.06 18.60
C LYS A 13 17.07 4.01 19.58
N ALA A 14 17.42 2.81 19.09
CA ALA A 14 18.06 1.77 19.87
C ALA A 14 19.60 1.89 19.92
N GLY A 15 20.19 2.97 19.41
CA GLY A 15 21.62 3.25 19.43
C GLY A 15 22.43 2.64 18.27
N ALA A 16 21.80 2.02 17.28
CA ALA A 16 22.51 1.51 16.11
C ALA A 16 22.96 2.66 15.18
N LYS A 17 24.13 2.51 14.55
CA LYS A 17 24.56 3.39 13.46
C LYS A 17 23.83 3.00 12.17
N VAL A 18 22.96 3.87 11.68
CA VAL A 18 22.08 3.58 10.55
C VAL A 18 22.31 4.53 9.39
N ALA A 19 22.49 3.97 8.19
CA ALA A 19 22.47 4.72 6.95
C ALA A 19 21.32 4.24 6.06
N VAL A 20 20.55 5.18 5.52
CA VAL A 20 19.51 4.95 4.52
C VAL A 20 20.04 5.37 3.15
N LEU A 21 20.09 4.44 2.21
CA LEU A 21 20.46 4.72 0.81
C LEU A 21 19.17 4.84 -0.02
N GLU A 22 18.87 6.04 -0.48
CA GLU A 22 17.72 6.37 -1.32
C GLU A 22 18.21 6.69 -2.74
N ALA A 23 17.67 5.98 -3.72
CA ALA A 23 18.09 6.15 -5.12
C ALA A 23 17.81 7.55 -5.67
N GLU A 24 16.71 8.13 -5.26
CA GLU A 24 16.23 9.44 -5.67
C GLU A 24 16.15 10.38 -4.45
N ARG A 25 14.96 10.86 -4.12
CA ARG A 25 14.67 11.70 -2.95
C ARG A 25 13.66 11.03 -2.04
N VAL A 26 13.63 11.43 -0.79
CA VAL A 26 12.62 10.99 0.18
C VAL A 26 11.20 11.19 -0.40
N GLY A 27 10.42 10.12 -0.40
CA GLY A 27 9.05 10.15 -0.92
C GLY A 27 8.89 10.08 -2.44
N TRP A 28 9.97 10.02 -3.21
CA TRP A 28 9.89 9.96 -4.69
C TRP A 28 9.16 8.72 -5.23
N GLY A 29 9.33 7.58 -4.62
CA GLY A 29 8.68 6.33 -5.04
C GLY A 29 7.24 6.17 -4.54
N ALA A 30 6.74 4.93 -4.48
CA ALA A 30 5.38 4.57 -4.09
C ALA A 30 4.93 5.17 -2.75
N SER A 31 5.86 5.40 -1.82
CA SER A 31 5.58 5.93 -0.49
C SER A 31 4.97 7.34 -0.51
N GLY A 32 5.47 8.23 -1.37
CA GLY A 32 4.91 9.58 -1.51
C GLY A 32 3.81 9.70 -2.56
N ARG A 33 3.59 8.65 -3.37
CA ARG A 33 2.68 8.67 -4.52
C ARG A 33 1.36 7.96 -4.32
N ASN A 34 1.18 7.23 -3.22
CA ASN A 34 -0.08 6.52 -2.96
C ASN A 34 -1.20 7.47 -2.47
N GLY A 35 -2.44 7.02 -2.55
CA GLY A 35 -3.61 7.83 -2.25
C GLY A 35 -3.86 8.12 -0.77
N GLY A 36 -3.01 7.66 0.16
CA GLY A 36 -3.16 7.90 1.59
C GLY A 36 -4.28 7.13 2.26
N HIS A 37 -4.65 5.98 1.69
CA HIS A 37 -5.60 5.03 2.29
C HIS A 37 -4.82 4.08 3.21
N LEU A 38 -5.17 4.03 4.46
CA LEU A 38 -4.68 3.05 5.44
C LEU A 38 -5.74 1.96 5.61
N ASN A 39 -5.83 1.10 4.63
CA ASN A 39 -6.86 0.07 4.59
C ASN A 39 -6.45 -1.12 5.45
N ASN A 40 -7.17 -1.38 6.54
CA ASN A 40 -7.01 -2.61 7.29
C ASN A 40 -7.45 -3.84 6.47
N GLY A 41 -7.07 -5.03 6.91
CA GLY A 41 -7.35 -6.29 6.25
C GLY A 41 -6.35 -6.68 5.17
N LEU A 42 -6.71 -7.65 4.36
CA LEU A 42 -5.88 -8.29 3.34
C LEU A 42 -6.16 -7.75 1.94
N ALA A 43 -5.22 -7.93 1.02
CA ALA A 43 -5.44 -7.75 -0.41
C ALA A 43 -6.43 -8.79 -0.99
N HIS A 44 -6.63 -9.89 -0.28
CA HIS A 44 -7.68 -10.88 -0.49
C HIS A 44 -8.89 -10.66 0.41
N SER A 45 -10.00 -11.36 0.13
CA SER A 45 -11.06 -11.53 1.13
C SER A 45 -10.53 -12.39 2.30
N TYR A 46 -11.10 -12.21 3.48
CA TYR A 46 -10.73 -13.05 4.62
C TYR A 46 -11.02 -14.53 4.36
N LEU A 47 -12.17 -14.83 3.72
CA LEU A 47 -12.52 -16.20 3.34
C LEU A 47 -11.51 -16.83 2.39
N SER A 48 -11.00 -16.10 1.41
CA SER A 48 -9.95 -16.60 0.50
C SER A 48 -8.65 -16.87 1.25
N ALA A 49 -8.23 -15.96 2.13
CA ALA A 49 -7.04 -16.16 2.96
C ALA A 49 -7.20 -17.35 3.91
N LYS A 50 -8.38 -17.52 4.50
CA LYS A 50 -8.70 -18.66 5.37
C LYS A 50 -8.66 -20.01 4.62
N ALA A 51 -9.14 -20.03 3.38
CA ALA A 51 -9.07 -21.23 2.54
C ALA A 51 -7.62 -21.59 2.14
N GLU A 52 -6.77 -20.61 1.91
CA GLU A 52 -5.39 -20.81 1.47
C GLU A 52 -4.42 -21.10 2.63
N LEU A 53 -4.57 -20.44 3.76
CA LEU A 53 -3.61 -20.48 4.88
C LEU A 53 -4.11 -21.25 6.11
N GLY A 54 -5.39 -21.64 6.14
CA GLY A 54 -6.07 -22.13 7.33
C GLY A 54 -6.54 -20.99 8.26
N LYS A 55 -7.49 -21.34 9.14
CA LYS A 55 -8.19 -20.37 10.00
C LYS A 55 -7.26 -19.60 10.93
N GLU A 56 -6.43 -20.29 11.69
CA GLU A 56 -5.57 -19.69 12.70
C GLU A 56 -4.59 -18.69 12.10
N ARG A 57 -3.96 -19.06 10.97
CA ARG A 57 -2.99 -18.21 10.28
C ARG A 57 -3.66 -17.02 9.62
N ALA A 58 -4.85 -17.19 9.03
CA ALA A 58 -5.62 -16.08 8.47
C ALA A 58 -6.02 -15.07 9.55
N ILE A 59 -6.45 -15.52 10.74
CA ILE A 59 -6.75 -14.66 11.89
C ILE A 59 -5.50 -13.89 12.33
N ALA A 60 -4.36 -14.58 12.50
CA ALA A 60 -3.11 -13.96 12.94
C ALA A 60 -2.65 -12.87 11.96
N LEU A 61 -2.70 -13.15 10.65
CA LEU A 61 -2.39 -12.18 9.62
C LEU A 61 -3.34 -10.98 9.61
N TYR A 62 -4.63 -11.23 9.72
CA TYR A 62 -5.63 -10.17 9.70
C TYR A 62 -5.44 -9.20 10.88
N ARG A 63 -5.21 -9.74 12.09
CA ARG A 63 -4.93 -8.94 13.30
C ARG A 63 -3.65 -8.12 13.15
N ALA A 64 -2.56 -8.73 12.67
CA ALA A 64 -1.32 -8.02 12.43
C ALA A 64 -1.47 -6.88 11.40
N LEU A 65 -2.34 -7.03 10.39
CA LEU A 65 -2.63 -5.98 9.44
C LEU A 65 -3.49 -4.85 10.05
N ASP A 66 -4.40 -5.19 10.96
CA ASP A 66 -5.15 -4.20 11.73
C ASP A 66 -4.23 -3.40 12.65
N ASP A 67 -3.32 -4.06 13.38
CA ASP A 67 -2.29 -3.45 14.24
C ASP A 67 -1.39 -2.46 13.46
N SER A 68 -1.26 -2.63 12.14
CA SER A 68 -0.47 -1.72 11.32
C SER A 68 -1.02 -0.30 11.27
N VAL A 69 -2.33 -0.12 11.39
CA VAL A 69 -2.97 1.21 11.45
C VAL A 69 -2.74 1.85 12.82
N ASP A 70 -2.83 1.05 13.90
CA ASP A 70 -2.55 1.48 15.28
C ASP A 70 -1.08 1.88 15.43
N THR A 71 -0.17 1.14 14.80
CA THR A 71 1.26 1.49 14.74
C THR A 71 1.49 2.87 14.13
N ILE A 72 0.79 3.21 13.04
CA ILE A 72 0.93 4.52 12.42
C ILE A 72 0.38 5.62 13.31
N GLU A 73 -0.79 5.42 13.91
CA GLU A 73 -1.42 6.40 14.79
C GLU A 73 -0.52 6.72 15.99
N ALA A 74 0.00 5.68 16.65
CA ALA A 74 0.94 5.83 17.75
C ALA A 74 2.22 6.57 17.33
N LEU A 75 2.77 6.22 16.16
CA LEU A 75 3.98 6.83 15.63
C LEU A 75 3.78 8.31 15.25
N VAL A 76 2.65 8.63 14.64
CA VAL A 76 2.28 10.02 14.30
C VAL A 76 2.17 10.87 15.55
N ALA A 77 1.57 10.35 16.62
CA ALA A 77 1.49 11.03 17.91
C ALA A 77 2.86 11.15 18.58
N GLU A 78 3.64 10.06 18.65
CA GLU A 78 4.96 10.03 19.30
C GLU A 78 5.94 11.01 18.64
N GLU A 79 5.96 11.08 17.32
CA GLU A 79 6.94 11.90 16.57
C GLU A 79 6.41 13.31 16.23
N GLY A 80 5.16 13.60 16.56
CA GLY A 80 4.51 14.89 16.27
C GLY A 80 4.37 15.16 14.77
N ILE A 81 4.03 14.13 13.96
CA ILE A 81 3.97 14.26 12.50
C ILE A 81 2.62 14.85 12.08
N ASP A 82 2.61 16.10 11.62
CA ASP A 82 1.40 16.70 11.02
C ASP A 82 1.16 16.16 9.61
N CYS A 83 0.43 15.04 9.52
CA CYS A 83 0.04 14.41 8.27
C CYS A 83 -1.47 14.29 8.06
N ASN A 84 -2.27 15.00 8.86
CA ASN A 84 -3.73 14.93 8.83
C ASN A 84 -4.23 13.48 8.97
N PHE A 85 -3.65 12.70 9.87
CA PHE A 85 -4.11 11.34 10.19
C PHE A 85 -5.55 11.41 10.73
N ARG A 86 -6.42 10.53 10.21
CA ARG A 86 -7.81 10.44 10.65
C ARG A 86 -8.34 9.01 10.54
N ARG A 87 -8.93 8.49 11.61
CA ARG A 87 -9.72 7.24 11.62
C ARG A 87 -11.04 7.47 10.88
N ALA A 88 -11.03 7.33 9.58
CA ALA A 88 -12.18 7.59 8.73
C ALA A 88 -13.09 6.38 8.51
N GLY A 89 -12.55 5.19 8.73
CA GLY A 89 -13.16 3.96 8.27
C GLY A 89 -13.06 3.78 6.76
N LYS A 90 -13.32 2.55 6.29
CA LYS A 90 -13.29 2.16 4.88
C LYS A 90 -14.59 1.52 4.46
N LEU A 91 -15.13 1.96 3.32
CA LEU A 91 -16.21 1.29 2.61
C LEU A 91 -15.65 0.41 1.49
N LYS A 92 -15.89 -0.90 1.56
CA LYS A 92 -15.75 -1.83 0.43
C LYS A 92 -17.09 -1.87 -0.30
N LEU A 93 -17.19 -1.11 -1.39
CA LEU A 93 -18.42 -0.86 -2.13
C LEU A 93 -18.72 -1.97 -3.14
N ALA A 94 -19.93 -2.50 -3.12
CA ALA A 94 -20.40 -3.51 -4.08
C ALA A 94 -20.81 -2.84 -5.41
N SER A 95 -20.02 -3.05 -6.44
CA SER A 95 -20.28 -2.48 -7.78
C SER A 95 -21.38 -3.22 -8.54
N LYS A 96 -21.76 -4.42 -8.14
CA LYS A 96 -22.80 -5.27 -8.72
C LYS A 96 -23.55 -6.03 -7.63
N PRO A 97 -24.79 -6.52 -7.88
CA PRO A 97 -25.56 -7.27 -6.87
C PRO A 97 -24.81 -8.49 -6.31
N GLN A 98 -24.24 -9.34 -7.19
CA GLN A 98 -23.49 -10.51 -6.77
C GLN A 98 -22.20 -10.18 -5.99
N HIS A 99 -21.64 -8.99 -6.16
CA HIS A 99 -20.53 -8.51 -5.33
C HIS A 99 -20.98 -8.20 -3.91
N PHE A 100 -22.23 -7.75 -3.73
CA PHE A 100 -22.78 -7.53 -2.39
C PHE A 100 -22.95 -8.83 -1.63
N GLU A 101 -23.47 -9.88 -2.27
CA GLU A 101 -23.56 -11.22 -1.67
C GLU A 101 -22.19 -11.77 -1.26
N ALA A 102 -21.17 -11.59 -2.11
CA ALA A 102 -19.81 -12.01 -1.77
C ALA A 102 -19.22 -11.20 -0.60
N ILE A 103 -19.50 -9.90 -0.54
CA ILE A 103 -19.11 -9.02 0.56
C ILE A 103 -19.83 -9.42 1.84
N ALA A 104 -21.14 -9.76 1.80
CA ALA A 104 -21.92 -10.17 2.95
C ALA A 104 -21.39 -11.47 3.54
N ARG A 105 -21.13 -12.50 2.72
CA ARG A 105 -20.51 -13.75 3.20
C ARG A 105 -19.16 -13.52 3.85
N ASN A 106 -18.33 -12.64 3.26
CA ASN A 106 -17.03 -12.30 3.87
C ASN A 106 -17.19 -11.50 5.16
N PHE A 107 -18.17 -10.61 5.23
CA PHE A 107 -18.50 -9.83 6.43
C PHE A 107 -18.86 -10.74 7.60
N GLU A 108 -19.75 -11.72 7.41
CA GLU A 108 -20.15 -12.67 8.46
C GLU A 108 -18.93 -13.36 9.09
N ALA A 109 -17.99 -13.83 8.27
CA ALA A 109 -16.78 -14.47 8.76
C ALA A 109 -15.83 -13.50 9.47
N VAL A 110 -15.63 -12.29 8.92
CA VAL A 110 -14.78 -11.26 9.53
C VAL A 110 -15.36 -10.81 10.86
N HIS A 111 -16.64 -10.50 10.90
CA HIS A 111 -17.34 -10.02 12.09
C HIS A 111 -17.27 -11.03 13.24
N ALA A 112 -17.50 -12.31 12.92
CA ALA A 112 -17.50 -13.38 13.93
C ALA A 112 -16.10 -13.77 14.42
N GLU A 113 -15.06 -13.71 13.55
CA GLU A 113 -13.77 -14.32 13.87
C GLU A 113 -12.64 -13.32 14.15
N VAL A 114 -12.74 -12.08 13.63
CA VAL A 114 -11.59 -11.15 13.62
C VAL A 114 -11.94 -9.74 14.08
N ASP A 115 -12.97 -9.12 13.49
CA ASP A 115 -13.29 -7.70 13.71
C ASP A 115 -14.80 -7.50 13.93
N PRO A 116 -15.27 -7.57 15.19
CA PRO A 116 -16.69 -7.41 15.52
C PRO A 116 -17.23 -5.99 15.30
N ASP A 117 -16.35 -5.02 15.07
CA ASP A 117 -16.74 -3.62 14.81
C ASP A 117 -17.05 -3.33 13.33
N THR A 118 -16.93 -4.35 12.45
CA THR A 118 -17.37 -4.21 11.07
C THR A 118 -18.89 -4.15 10.95
N ALA A 119 -19.39 -3.45 9.93
CA ALA A 119 -20.82 -3.37 9.64
C ALA A 119 -21.11 -3.66 8.16
N LEU A 120 -22.24 -4.31 7.90
CA LEU A 120 -22.76 -4.48 6.55
C LEU A 120 -23.82 -3.40 6.31
N LEU A 121 -23.60 -2.58 5.29
CA LEU A 121 -24.49 -1.48 4.93
C LEU A 121 -25.32 -1.86 3.69
N SER A 122 -26.64 -1.72 3.81
CA SER A 122 -27.56 -1.86 2.68
C SER A 122 -27.41 -0.69 1.69
N PRO A 123 -28.00 -0.77 0.48
CA PRO A 123 -28.02 0.37 -0.45
C PRO A 123 -28.70 1.62 0.15
N ASN A 124 -29.65 1.43 1.07
CA ASN A 124 -30.33 2.54 1.72
C ASN A 124 -29.44 3.23 2.76
N ASP A 125 -28.69 2.46 3.55
CA ASP A 125 -27.74 2.98 4.54
C ASP A 125 -26.61 3.77 3.87
N LEU A 126 -26.20 3.34 2.66
CA LEU A 126 -25.14 4.01 1.89
C LEU A 126 -25.47 5.44 1.46
N LYS A 127 -26.74 5.83 1.38
CA LYS A 127 -27.12 7.19 0.96
C LYS A 127 -26.56 8.27 1.88
N SER A 128 -26.35 7.96 3.15
CA SER A 128 -25.71 8.87 4.13
C SER A 128 -24.19 8.88 4.05
N GLU A 129 -23.59 7.95 3.33
CA GLU A 129 -22.14 7.75 3.24
C GLU A 129 -21.57 8.16 1.88
N ILE A 130 -22.30 7.90 0.79
CA ILE A 130 -21.86 8.14 -0.57
C ILE A 130 -23.01 8.49 -1.52
N GLY A 131 -22.85 9.53 -2.30
CA GLY A 131 -23.80 10.00 -3.30
C GLY A 131 -23.68 9.30 -4.66
N SER A 132 -23.55 7.98 -4.64
CA SER A 132 -23.44 7.12 -5.84
C SER A 132 -24.16 5.79 -5.60
N PRO A 133 -24.89 5.24 -6.59
CA PRO A 133 -25.67 4.02 -6.41
C PRO A 133 -24.80 2.76 -6.42
N PHE A 134 -24.38 2.32 -5.26
CA PHE A 134 -23.78 1.00 -5.05
C PHE A 134 -24.80 0.04 -4.43
N HIS A 135 -24.56 -1.27 -4.60
CA HIS A 135 -25.44 -2.34 -4.15
C HIS A 135 -25.29 -2.69 -2.66
N GLY A 136 -24.55 -1.89 -1.90
CA GLY A 136 -24.23 -2.06 -0.50
C GLY A 136 -22.72 -2.00 -0.25
N ALA A 137 -22.31 -2.14 1.00
CA ALA A 137 -20.90 -2.12 1.38
C ALA A 137 -20.61 -2.85 2.69
N MET A 138 -19.35 -3.22 2.90
CA MET A 138 -18.82 -3.52 4.22
C MET A 138 -18.04 -2.31 4.74
N LEU A 139 -18.42 -1.81 5.91
CA LEU A 139 -17.71 -0.76 6.66
C LEU A 139 -16.69 -1.42 7.61
N SER A 140 -15.43 -1.05 7.49
CA SER A 140 -14.34 -1.41 8.43
C SER A 140 -13.89 -0.14 9.16
N LYS A 141 -14.22 -0.02 10.45
CA LYS A 141 -13.96 1.19 11.24
C LYS A 141 -12.49 1.43 11.55
N LYS A 142 -11.67 0.38 11.59
CA LYS A 142 -10.24 0.43 11.89
C LYS A 142 -9.40 1.13 10.82
N SER A 143 -9.90 1.24 9.60
CA SER A 143 -9.20 1.94 8.51
C SER A 143 -9.07 3.44 8.77
N ALA A 144 -8.00 4.03 8.24
CA ALA A 144 -7.68 5.44 8.38
C ALA A 144 -7.28 6.08 7.05
N MET A 145 -7.03 7.37 7.06
CA MET A 145 -6.45 8.12 5.95
C MET A 145 -5.44 9.14 6.45
N MET A 146 -4.52 9.55 5.58
CA MET A 146 -3.56 10.61 5.88
C MET A 146 -2.96 11.24 4.62
N HIS A 147 -2.22 12.32 4.78
CA HIS A 147 -1.42 12.94 3.71
C HIS A 147 -0.06 12.28 3.61
N MET A 148 0.15 11.43 2.60
CA MET A 148 1.35 10.58 2.49
C MET A 148 2.66 11.35 2.37
N GLY A 149 2.68 12.44 1.60
CA GLY A 149 3.89 13.24 1.45
C GLY A 149 4.38 13.81 2.79
N ARG A 150 3.45 14.36 3.60
CA ARG A 150 3.77 14.88 4.94
C ARG A 150 4.22 13.77 5.88
N TYR A 151 3.53 12.62 5.84
CA TYR A 151 3.89 11.47 6.66
C TYR A 151 5.31 10.96 6.37
N VAL A 152 5.66 10.77 5.09
CA VAL A 152 6.99 10.26 4.71
C VAL A 152 8.10 11.27 5.04
N ALA A 153 7.85 12.57 4.84
CA ALA A 153 8.79 13.62 5.23
C ALA A 153 8.98 13.65 6.76
N GLY A 154 7.88 13.57 7.52
CA GLY A 154 7.94 13.51 8.98
C GLY A 154 8.69 12.28 9.50
N LEU A 155 8.48 11.09 8.90
CA LEU A 155 9.25 9.89 9.23
C LEU A 155 10.75 10.04 8.96
N ALA A 156 11.12 10.64 7.84
CA ALA A 156 12.52 10.88 7.51
C ALA A 156 13.15 11.83 8.52
N THR A 157 12.46 12.92 8.85
CA THR A 157 12.90 13.87 9.90
C THR A 157 13.04 13.18 11.26
N ALA A 158 12.09 12.35 11.64
CA ALA A 158 12.17 11.57 12.88
C ALA A 158 13.38 10.63 12.88
N ALA A 159 13.62 9.90 11.78
CA ALA A 159 14.80 9.02 11.67
C ALA A 159 16.11 9.79 11.86
N VAL A 160 16.26 10.95 11.21
CA VAL A 160 17.44 11.83 11.37
C VAL A 160 17.57 12.35 12.79
N ARG A 161 16.47 12.78 13.42
CA ARG A 161 16.44 13.22 14.82
C ARG A 161 16.94 12.16 15.79
N HIS A 162 16.68 10.89 15.49
CA HIS A 162 17.18 9.75 16.28
C HIS A 162 18.59 9.27 15.86
N GLY A 163 19.27 9.97 14.93
CA GLY A 163 20.66 9.70 14.57
C GLY A 163 20.88 8.87 13.30
N ALA A 164 19.83 8.56 12.52
CA ALA A 164 20.02 7.95 11.21
C ALA A 164 20.54 8.97 10.19
N VAL A 165 21.39 8.52 9.27
CA VAL A 165 21.86 9.33 8.14
C VAL A 165 21.13 8.91 6.86
N ILE A 166 20.54 9.86 6.14
CA ILE A 166 19.83 9.60 4.88
C ILE A 166 20.67 10.15 3.72
N HIS A 167 21.06 9.27 2.81
CA HIS A 167 21.76 9.61 1.58
C HIS A 167 20.78 9.55 0.41
N GLU A 168 20.34 10.69 -0.06
CA GLU A 168 19.55 10.82 -1.29
C GLU A 168 20.45 10.79 -2.54
N ASN A 169 19.88 10.46 -3.70
CA ASN A 169 20.58 10.26 -4.96
C ASN A 169 21.75 9.25 -4.82
N ALA A 170 21.54 8.24 -4.00
CA ALA A 170 22.51 7.20 -3.66
C ALA A 170 21.99 5.82 -4.06
N ALA A 171 21.67 5.65 -5.35
CA ALA A 171 21.24 4.37 -5.91
C ALA A 171 22.30 3.30 -5.68
N VAL A 172 21.93 2.16 -5.11
CA VAL A 172 22.82 1.01 -4.96
C VAL A 172 23.00 0.35 -6.32
N THR A 173 24.23 0.35 -6.81
CA THR A 173 24.62 -0.20 -8.11
C THR A 173 25.32 -1.56 -8.00
N ASP A 174 25.85 -1.90 -6.82
CA ASP A 174 26.45 -3.21 -6.55
C ASP A 174 26.27 -3.56 -5.06
N HIS A 175 26.07 -4.84 -4.78
CA HIS A 175 26.03 -5.41 -3.44
C HIS A 175 26.87 -6.69 -3.39
N ARG A 176 27.80 -6.74 -2.45
CA ARG A 176 28.64 -7.91 -2.18
C ARG A 176 28.60 -8.23 -0.70
N GLN A 177 28.60 -9.51 -0.41
CA GLN A 177 28.74 -10.02 0.96
C GLN A 177 30.06 -10.78 1.07
N SER A 178 30.79 -10.49 2.14
CA SER A 178 32.02 -11.21 2.49
C SER A 178 31.97 -11.56 3.98
N GLY A 179 31.77 -12.84 4.27
CA GLY A 179 31.44 -13.30 5.62
C GLY A 179 30.15 -12.65 6.13
N THR A 180 30.24 -12.02 7.28
CA THR A 180 29.09 -11.30 7.91
C THR A 180 28.97 -9.84 7.46
N ARG A 181 29.88 -9.32 6.64
CA ARG A 181 29.87 -7.92 6.24
C ARG A 181 29.35 -7.74 4.81
N HIS A 182 28.53 -6.72 4.66
CA HIS A 182 28.01 -6.27 3.38
C HIS A 182 28.76 -5.04 2.90
N GLN A 183 29.06 -4.99 1.61
CA GLN A 183 29.60 -3.83 0.91
C GLN A 183 28.59 -3.40 -0.15
N LEU A 184 28.09 -2.17 -0.03
CA LEU A 184 27.19 -1.57 -1.00
C LEU A 184 27.92 -0.44 -1.73
N THR A 185 27.86 -0.46 -3.05
CA THR A 185 28.40 0.61 -3.90
C THR A 185 27.25 1.47 -4.42
N THR A 186 27.44 2.78 -4.38
CA THR A 186 26.51 3.77 -4.93
C THR A 186 27.24 4.74 -5.83
N SER A 187 26.53 5.57 -6.57
CA SER A 187 27.12 6.69 -7.33
C SER A 187 27.87 7.70 -6.43
N ARG A 188 27.62 7.70 -5.12
CA ARG A 188 28.21 8.65 -4.15
C ARG A 188 29.33 8.03 -3.30
N GLY A 189 29.66 6.78 -3.47
CA GLY A 189 30.70 6.08 -2.72
C GLY A 189 30.27 4.69 -2.25
N ARG A 190 31.06 4.13 -1.33
CA ARG A 190 30.83 2.80 -0.79
C ARG A 190 30.51 2.87 0.69
N ILE A 191 29.66 1.94 1.14
CA ILE A 191 29.34 1.76 2.55
C ILE A 191 29.49 0.29 2.93
N SER A 192 30.03 0.04 4.12
CA SER A 192 30.13 -1.30 4.71
C SER A 192 29.17 -1.37 5.90
N ALA A 193 28.41 -2.46 5.99
CA ALA A 193 27.42 -2.68 7.04
C ALA A 193 27.43 -4.14 7.50
N ASP A 194 27.08 -4.37 8.76
CA ASP A 194 26.92 -5.72 9.32
C ASP A 194 25.54 -6.30 8.96
N ASN A 195 24.54 -5.43 8.75
CA ASN A 195 23.19 -5.80 8.38
C ASN A 195 22.66 -4.93 7.24
N VAL A 196 21.90 -5.51 6.34
CA VAL A 196 21.22 -4.83 5.24
C VAL A 196 19.73 -5.17 5.27
N LEU A 197 18.88 -4.13 5.23
CA LEU A 197 17.43 -4.27 5.04
C LEU A 197 17.06 -3.80 3.63
N VAL A 198 16.68 -4.73 2.76
CA VAL A 198 16.16 -4.44 1.42
C VAL A 198 14.69 -4.11 1.50
N ALA A 199 14.37 -2.88 1.14
CA ALA A 199 13.06 -2.27 1.29
C ALA A 199 12.63 -1.55 0.01
N THR A 200 13.04 -2.06 -1.14
CA THR A 200 12.90 -1.43 -2.44
C THR A 200 11.55 -1.69 -3.12
N GLY A 201 10.83 -2.77 -2.73
CA GLY A 201 9.51 -3.12 -3.27
C GLY A 201 9.53 -3.18 -4.81
N ALA A 202 8.61 -2.49 -5.45
CA ALA A 202 8.48 -2.44 -6.91
C ALA A 202 9.70 -1.83 -7.65
N TYR A 203 10.62 -1.18 -6.92
CA TYR A 203 11.83 -0.55 -7.46
C TYR A 203 13.09 -1.38 -7.25
N THR A 204 12.94 -2.68 -6.94
CA THR A 204 14.06 -3.60 -6.73
C THR A 204 14.88 -3.76 -8.00
N THR A 205 16.19 -3.52 -7.89
CA THR A 205 17.15 -3.57 -8.99
C THR A 205 17.65 -5.00 -9.25
N PRO A 206 18.32 -5.28 -10.38
CA PRO A 206 18.91 -6.59 -10.68
C PRO A 206 19.90 -7.09 -9.63
N ASN A 207 20.57 -6.20 -8.89
CA ASN A 207 21.51 -6.56 -7.82
C ASN A 207 20.87 -7.36 -6.68
N PHE A 208 19.55 -7.32 -6.58
CA PHE A 208 18.76 -8.09 -5.63
C PHE A 208 17.85 -9.07 -6.38
N GLY A 209 18.44 -9.91 -7.23
CA GLY A 209 17.76 -10.81 -8.16
C GLY A 209 16.76 -11.76 -7.51
N TYR A 210 17.06 -12.26 -6.30
CA TYR A 210 16.13 -13.08 -5.52
C TYR A 210 14.77 -12.39 -5.33
N PHE A 211 14.78 -11.14 -4.89
CA PHE A 211 13.55 -10.38 -4.67
C PHE A 211 12.90 -9.95 -5.99
N ARG A 212 13.74 -9.54 -6.95
CA ARG A 212 13.28 -9.07 -8.26
C ARG A 212 12.48 -10.11 -9.03
N SER A 213 12.85 -11.40 -8.94
CA SER A 213 12.13 -12.51 -9.59
C SER A 213 10.79 -12.87 -8.91
N ARG A 214 10.45 -12.22 -7.81
CA ARG A 214 9.28 -12.50 -6.96
C ARG A 214 8.34 -11.33 -6.81
N ILE A 215 8.76 -10.13 -7.19
CA ILE A 215 7.97 -8.90 -7.14
C ILE A 215 7.57 -8.46 -8.53
N ILE A 216 6.27 -8.40 -8.79
CA ILE A 216 5.69 -7.87 -10.02
C ILE A 216 5.40 -6.38 -9.82
N SER A 217 6.05 -5.54 -10.60
CA SER A 217 5.82 -4.08 -10.57
C SER A 217 4.62 -3.74 -11.45
N VAL A 218 3.54 -3.22 -10.86
CA VAL A 218 2.30 -2.85 -11.57
C VAL A 218 2.07 -1.36 -11.44
N GLY A 219 1.90 -0.67 -12.57
CA GLY A 219 1.59 0.77 -12.60
C GLY A 219 0.17 1.05 -12.09
N SER A 220 0.02 2.03 -11.19
CA SER A 220 -1.26 2.55 -10.71
C SER A 220 -1.26 4.07 -10.79
N PHE A 221 -2.41 4.66 -11.12
CA PHE A 221 -2.53 6.09 -11.36
C PHE A 221 -3.59 6.72 -10.48
N ILE A 222 -3.41 8.01 -10.19
CA ILE A 222 -4.29 8.81 -9.37
C ILE A 222 -4.52 10.14 -10.05
N ILE A 223 -5.75 10.65 -9.98
CA ILE A 223 -6.09 12.03 -10.27
C ILE A 223 -6.55 12.73 -8.99
N ALA A 224 -6.34 14.03 -8.91
CA ALA A 224 -6.90 14.88 -7.88
C ALA A 224 -7.69 16.01 -8.53
N THR A 225 -8.92 16.21 -8.09
CA THR A 225 -9.77 17.30 -8.57
C THR A 225 -9.27 18.64 -8.03
N ARG A 226 -9.80 19.76 -8.54
CA ARG A 226 -9.80 21.00 -7.77
C ARG A 226 -10.44 20.78 -6.40
N PRO A 227 -10.25 21.67 -5.42
CA PRO A 227 -11.04 21.63 -4.20
C PRO A 227 -12.54 21.64 -4.52
N LEU A 228 -13.28 20.71 -3.93
CA LEU A 228 -14.73 20.65 -4.07
C LEU A 228 -15.40 21.63 -3.12
N SER A 229 -16.53 22.18 -3.52
CA SER A 229 -17.42 22.93 -2.63
C SER A 229 -18.08 22.03 -1.59
N ASP A 230 -18.59 22.61 -0.51
CA ASP A 230 -19.28 21.83 0.53
C ASP A 230 -20.55 21.16 -0.03
N ALA A 231 -21.22 21.78 -0.99
CA ALA A 231 -22.36 21.20 -1.69
C ALA A 231 -21.96 19.99 -2.54
N GLU A 232 -20.84 20.06 -3.28
CA GLU A 232 -20.31 18.92 -4.04
C GLU A 232 -19.88 17.78 -3.11
N ILE A 233 -19.27 18.08 -1.98
CA ILE A 233 -18.88 17.08 -0.97
C ILE A 233 -20.13 16.41 -0.39
N ALA A 234 -21.13 17.19 0.03
CA ALA A 234 -22.38 16.67 0.56
C ALA A 234 -23.12 15.79 -0.47
N ALA A 235 -23.04 16.13 -1.75
CA ALA A 235 -23.64 15.36 -2.84
C ALA A 235 -22.87 14.10 -3.24
N THR A 236 -21.58 13.97 -2.86
CA THR A 236 -20.72 12.87 -3.33
C THR A 236 -20.16 11.99 -2.21
N MET A 237 -19.60 12.61 -1.18
CA MET A 237 -18.86 11.92 -0.11
C MET A 237 -19.28 12.43 1.29
N PRO A 238 -20.59 12.45 1.63
CA PRO A 238 -21.07 13.00 2.92
C PRO A 238 -20.43 12.28 4.13
N GLY A 239 -20.23 10.96 4.07
CA GLY A 239 -19.60 10.18 5.14
C GLY A 239 -18.09 10.40 5.24
N ASN A 240 -17.46 11.03 4.24
CA ASN A 240 -16.03 11.35 4.20
C ASN A 240 -15.12 10.19 4.64
N ARG A 241 -15.36 9.00 4.11
CA ARG A 241 -14.59 7.78 4.37
C ARG A 241 -13.61 7.49 3.25
N THR A 242 -12.71 6.53 3.47
CA THR A 242 -11.99 5.90 2.35
C THR A 242 -12.91 4.90 1.66
N CYS A 243 -12.89 4.86 0.34
CA CYS A 243 -13.75 4.00 -0.46
C CYS A 243 -12.90 3.14 -1.42
N VAL A 244 -13.29 1.87 -1.57
CA VAL A 244 -12.70 0.93 -2.54
C VAL A 244 -13.84 0.16 -3.19
N THR A 245 -13.89 0.13 -4.53
CA THR A 245 -14.89 -0.66 -5.26
C THR A 245 -14.52 -2.14 -5.32
N SER A 246 -15.51 -3.00 -5.57
CA SER A 246 -15.34 -4.46 -5.58
C SER A 246 -14.85 -5.04 -6.91
N MET A 247 -14.68 -4.23 -7.96
CA MET A 247 -14.17 -4.68 -9.26
C MET A 247 -12.72 -5.15 -9.17
N ASN A 248 -12.28 -6.08 -10.02
CA ASN A 248 -10.88 -6.52 -10.10
C ASN A 248 -9.96 -5.38 -10.56
N ILE A 249 -10.40 -4.61 -11.55
CA ILE A 249 -9.78 -3.32 -11.95
C ILE A 249 -10.61 -2.20 -11.32
N GLY A 250 -10.61 -2.15 -9.99
CA GLY A 250 -11.45 -1.25 -9.23
C GLY A 250 -10.88 0.16 -9.06
N ASN A 251 -11.71 1.02 -8.52
CA ASN A 251 -11.35 2.36 -8.12
C ASN A 251 -11.26 2.47 -6.59
N TYR A 252 -10.45 3.41 -6.14
CA TYR A 252 -10.38 3.83 -4.75
C TYR A 252 -10.37 5.35 -4.69
N PHE A 253 -11.04 5.90 -3.69
CA PHE A 253 -11.14 7.35 -3.58
C PHE A 253 -11.40 7.80 -2.13
N ARG A 254 -11.06 9.04 -1.86
CA ARG A 254 -11.29 9.73 -0.59
C ARG A 254 -11.17 11.24 -0.76
N LEU A 255 -11.66 12.00 0.20
CA LEU A 255 -11.36 13.43 0.29
C LEU A 255 -9.99 13.67 0.94
N ALA A 256 -9.24 14.61 0.39
CA ALA A 256 -8.04 15.16 1.00
C ALA A 256 -8.42 16.31 1.96
N PRO A 257 -7.52 16.72 2.89
CA PRO A 257 -7.81 17.80 3.84
C PRO A 257 -8.14 19.15 3.18
N ASP A 258 -7.65 19.38 1.98
CA ASP A 258 -7.91 20.57 1.16
C ASP A 258 -9.17 20.45 0.28
N LYS A 259 -10.05 19.51 0.63
CA LYS A 259 -11.33 19.22 -0.07
C LYS A 259 -11.19 18.67 -1.49
N ARG A 260 -10.01 18.27 -1.95
CA ARG A 260 -9.84 17.58 -3.23
C ARG A 260 -10.31 16.15 -3.15
N LEU A 261 -10.98 15.66 -4.18
CA LEU A 261 -11.23 14.23 -4.34
C LEU A 261 -9.99 13.58 -4.95
N ILE A 262 -9.34 12.73 -4.16
CA ILE A 262 -8.25 11.84 -4.61
C ILE A 262 -8.91 10.58 -5.15
N PHE A 263 -8.74 10.32 -6.44
CA PHE A 263 -9.38 9.21 -7.15
C PHE A 263 -8.35 8.41 -7.92
N GLY A 264 -8.19 7.15 -7.59
CA GLY A 264 -7.24 6.25 -8.20
C GLY A 264 -7.88 4.95 -8.64
N GLY A 265 -7.10 4.11 -9.34
CA GLY A 265 -7.61 2.77 -9.65
C GLY A 265 -7.00 2.10 -10.84
N ARG A 266 -6.74 2.77 -11.93
CA ARG A 266 -6.21 2.11 -13.09
C ARG A 266 -4.86 1.49 -12.82
N SER A 267 -4.82 0.18 -12.75
CA SER A 267 -3.58 -0.58 -12.83
C SER A 267 -3.15 -0.66 -14.30
N ARG A 268 -1.95 -0.20 -14.58
CA ARG A 268 -1.38 -0.32 -15.93
C ARG A 268 -0.76 -1.70 -16.09
N PHE A 269 -1.45 -2.57 -16.77
CA PHE A 269 -0.96 -3.90 -17.14
C PHE A 269 -0.06 -3.80 -18.39
N SER A 270 1.16 -3.28 -18.19
CA SER A 270 2.14 -3.08 -19.24
C SER A 270 3.47 -3.74 -18.88
N ALA A 271 4.15 -4.29 -19.86
CA ALA A 271 5.50 -4.86 -19.66
C ALA A 271 6.55 -3.78 -19.31
N THR A 272 6.25 -2.52 -19.56
CA THR A 272 7.07 -1.37 -19.20
C THR A 272 6.27 -0.49 -18.24
N SER A 273 6.34 -0.79 -16.94
CA SER A 273 5.69 0.05 -15.94
C SER A 273 6.48 1.35 -15.78
N ASP A 274 5.85 2.47 -16.17
CA ASP A 274 6.35 3.81 -15.96
C ASP A 274 5.44 4.50 -14.92
N GLN A 275 6.03 5.24 -14.00
CA GLN A 275 5.29 6.01 -13.01
C GLN A 275 5.11 7.48 -13.40
N ARG A 276 5.46 7.86 -14.64
CA ARG A 276 5.22 9.19 -15.15
C ARG A 276 3.73 9.45 -15.32
N SER A 277 3.33 10.69 -15.30
CA SER A 277 1.97 11.07 -15.63
C SER A 277 1.66 10.61 -17.06
N ASP A 278 0.55 9.90 -17.21
CA ASP A 278 0.08 9.37 -18.48
C ASP A 278 -1.28 10.00 -18.76
N ALA A 279 -1.35 10.88 -19.75
CA ALA A 279 -2.57 11.59 -20.14
C ALA A 279 -3.74 10.60 -20.38
N LYS A 280 -3.45 9.48 -21.04
CA LYS A 280 -4.44 8.42 -21.29
C LYS A 280 -4.95 7.78 -19.99
N SER A 281 -4.10 7.62 -18.98
CA SER A 281 -4.54 7.12 -17.64
C SER A 281 -5.40 8.16 -16.94
N GLY A 282 -5.07 9.45 -17.06
CA GLY A 282 -5.88 10.55 -16.55
C GLY A 282 -7.29 10.59 -17.18
N GLU A 283 -7.40 10.43 -18.50
CA GLU A 283 -8.69 10.38 -19.21
C GLU A 283 -9.55 9.20 -18.75
N ILE A 284 -8.96 8.01 -18.58
CA ILE A 284 -9.69 6.83 -18.13
C ILE A 284 -10.18 7.00 -16.69
N LEU A 285 -9.35 7.59 -15.81
CA LEU A 285 -9.76 7.86 -14.43
C LEU A 285 -10.85 8.93 -14.36
N ARG A 286 -10.79 9.95 -15.23
CA ARG A 286 -11.86 10.96 -15.36
C ARG A 286 -13.18 10.31 -15.81
N ALA A 287 -13.14 9.42 -16.79
CA ALA A 287 -14.33 8.68 -17.23
C ALA A 287 -14.89 7.80 -16.12
N SER A 288 -14.02 7.11 -15.36
CA SER A 288 -14.43 6.28 -14.20
C SER A 288 -15.02 7.14 -13.07
N LEU A 289 -14.43 8.31 -12.80
CA LEU A 289 -14.95 9.27 -11.83
C LEU A 289 -16.35 9.76 -12.23
N ALA A 290 -16.54 10.15 -13.49
CA ALA A 290 -17.81 10.60 -14.03
C ALA A 290 -18.89 9.49 -13.99
N ALA A 291 -18.51 8.23 -14.19
CA ALA A 291 -19.42 7.10 -14.07
C ALA A 291 -19.87 6.84 -12.62
N ILE A 292 -18.97 7.01 -11.65
CA ILE A 292 -19.28 6.87 -10.21
C ILE A 292 -20.00 8.11 -9.67
N PHE A 293 -19.56 9.30 -10.04
CA PHE A 293 -20.10 10.57 -9.63
C PHE A 293 -20.51 11.44 -10.82
N PRO A 294 -21.67 11.21 -11.44
CA PRO A 294 -22.14 12.01 -12.58
C PRO A 294 -22.17 13.52 -12.34
N GLN A 295 -22.44 13.93 -11.07
CA GLN A 295 -22.43 15.32 -10.64
C GLN A 295 -21.02 15.97 -10.71
N LEU A 296 -19.94 15.16 -10.77
CA LEU A 296 -18.55 15.61 -10.94
C LEU A 296 -18.02 15.36 -12.36
N ALA A 297 -18.85 15.01 -13.33
CA ALA A 297 -18.38 14.65 -14.69
C ALA A 297 -17.55 15.75 -15.37
N ARG A 298 -17.79 17.02 -15.04
CA ARG A 298 -17.08 18.19 -15.57
C ARG A 298 -16.11 18.83 -14.59
N VAL A 299 -15.82 18.17 -13.44
CA VAL A 299 -14.89 18.72 -12.46
C VAL A 299 -13.49 18.86 -13.05
N GLU A 300 -12.84 19.97 -12.74
CA GLU A 300 -11.44 20.18 -13.15
C GLU A 300 -10.51 19.24 -12.42
N ILE A 301 -9.53 18.67 -13.13
CA ILE A 301 -8.49 17.79 -12.57
C ILE A 301 -7.19 18.59 -12.53
N ASP A 302 -6.76 18.93 -11.33
CA ASP A 302 -5.54 19.72 -11.13
C ASP A 302 -4.28 18.86 -11.24
N TYR A 303 -4.35 17.60 -10.83
CA TYR A 303 -3.18 16.72 -10.78
C TYR A 303 -3.50 15.32 -11.31
N CYS A 304 -2.51 14.75 -12.02
CA CYS A 304 -2.49 13.35 -12.41
C CYS A 304 -1.07 12.81 -12.22
N TRP A 305 -0.94 11.68 -11.53
CA TRP A 305 0.36 11.04 -11.32
C TRP A 305 0.24 9.52 -11.22
N GLY A 306 1.36 8.84 -11.44
CA GLY A 306 1.46 7.39 -11.31
C GLY A 306 2.46 6.95 -10.24
N GLY A 307 2.35 5.70 -9.83
CA GLY A 307 3.29 5.01 -8.96
C GLY A 307 3.31 3.52 -9.25
N LEU A 308 4.32 2.82 -8.74
CA LEU A 308 4.43 1.38 -8.87
C LEU A 308 3.94 0.67 -7.61
N VAL A 309 3.10 -0.34 -7.80
CA VAL A 309 2.65 -1.26 -6.75
C VAL A 309 3.51 -2.52 -6.83
N ASP A 310 4.04 -2.95 -5.69
CA ASP A 310 4.79 -4.20 -5.54
C ASP A 310 3.82 -5.36 -5.25
N MET A 311 3.60 -6.20 -6.24
CA MET A 311 2.70 -7.34 -6.11
C MET A 311 3.48 -8.65 -6.00
N THR A 312 3.10 -9.50 -5.07
CA THR A 312 3.46 -10.92 -5.05
C THR A 312 2.46 -11.73 -5.86
N LYS A 313 2.82 -12.95 -6.26
CA LYS A 313 1.94 -13.83 -7.01
C LYS A 313 0.64 -14.15 -6.25
N ASP A 314 0.76 -14.40 -4.97
CA ASP A 314 -0.33 -14.75 -4.04
C ASP A 314 -0.88 -13.54 -3.27
N ARG A 315 -0.42 -12.33 -3.56
CA ARG A 315 -0.82 -11.07 -2.92
C ARG A 315 -0.60 -10.96 -1.41
N PHE A 316 0.11 -11.90 -0.79
CA PHE A 316 0.53 -11.75 0.60
C PHE A 316 1.84 -10.97 0.70
N PRO A 317 1.99 -10.10 1.70
CA PRO A 317 3.26 -9.41 1.95
C PRO A 317 4.35 -10.40 2.36
N ARG A 318 5.58 -9.98 2.24
CA ARG A 318 6.76 -10.77 2.61
C ARG A 318 7.70 -9.95 3.47
N ALA A 319 8.10 -10.52 4.59
CA ALA A 319 9.14 -9.98 5.47
C ALA A 319 9.93 -11.11 6.10
N GLY A 320 11.23 -10.92 6.28
CA GLY A 320 12.11 -11.93 6.87
C GLY A 320 13.58 -11.72 6.57
N TYR A 321 14.31 -12.82 6.58
CA TYR A 321 15.75 -12.88 6.34
C TYR A 321 16.05 -13.94 5.27
N HIS A 322 16.87 -13.61 4.30
CA HIS A 322 17.29 -14.52 3.24
C HIS A 322 18.71 -14.19 2.80
N ASP A 323 19.59 -15.20 2.80
CA ASP A 323 20.96 -15.10 2.34
C ASP A 323 21.69 -13.84 2.85
N GLY A 324 21.73 -13.69 4.16
CA GLY A 324 22.40 -12.57 4.82
C GLY A 324 21.62 -11.23 4.82
N VAL A 325 20.51 -11.14 4.15
CA VAL A 325 19.79 -9.87 3.92
C VAL A 325 18.40 -9.91 4.52
N TRP A 326 18.07 -8.89 5.32
CA TRP A 326 16.72 -8.65 5.80
C TRP A 326 15.86 -8.02 4.70
N TYR A 327 14.58 -8.30 4.69
CA TYR A 327 13.67 -7.74 3.69
C TYR A 327 12.25 -7.53 4.23
N ALA A 328 11.55 -6.54 3.64
CA ALA A 328 10.11 -6.35 3.78
C ALA A 328 9.57 -5.71 2.50
N MET A 329 8.64 -6.38 1.79
CA MET A 329 8.10 -5.93 0.50
C MET A 329 6.90 -6.76 0.05
N GLY A 330 6.35 -6.48 -1.15
CA GLY A 330 5.28 -7.28 -1.73
C GLY A 330 3.91 -7.00 -1.13
N TYR A 331 3.63 -5.75 -0.79
CA TYR A 331 2.42 -5.36 -0.05
C TYR A 331 1.13 -5.42 -0.87
N SER A 332 1.21 -5.62 -2.17
CA SER A 332 0.07 -5.84 -3.08
C SER A 332 -1.04 -4.79 -2.95
N GLY A 333 -0.65 -3.51 -2.83
CA GLY A 333 -1.55 -2.37 -2.69
C GLY A 333 -1.86 -1.95 -1.24
N HIS A 334 -1.38 -2.69 -0.23
CA HIS A 334 -1.56 -2.36 1.19
C HIS A 334 -0.29 -1.76 1.84
N GLY A 335 0.63 -1.22 1.04
CA GLY A 335 1.93 -0.75 1.50
C GLY A 335 1.90 0.51 2.38
N ALA A 336 0.84 1.30 2.38
CA ALA A 336 0.79 2.54 3.14
C ALA A 336 0.96 2.31 4.65
N GLN A 337 0.26 1.36 5.23
CA GLN A 337 0.38 0.99 6.65
C GLN A 337 1.37 -0.15 6.87
N LEU A 338 1.31 -1.20 6.02
CA LEU A 338 2.12 -2.40 6.24
C LEU A 338 3.62 -2.14 6.15
N SER A 339 4.06 -1.24 5.27
CA SER A 339 5.49 -0.95 5.16
C SER A 339 6.05 -0.32 6.44
N THR A 340 5.25 0.48 7.14
CA THR A 340 5.60 1.04 8.44
C THR A 340 5.68 -0.07 9.49
N HIS A 341 4.62 -0.84 9.64
CA HIS A 341 4.51 -1.89 10.65
C HIS A 341 5.59 -2.98 10.49
N LEU A 342 5.75 -3.54 9.29
CA LEU A 342 6.76 -4.56 9.01
C LEU A 342 8.20 -4.00 9.09
N GLY A 343 8.40 -2.72 8.80
CA GLY A 343 9.69 -2.05 9.01
C GLY A 343 10.09 -2.01 10.48
N MET A 344 9.14 -1.80 11.38
CA MET A 344 9.36 -1.85 12.84
C MET A 344 9.67 -3.29 13.29
N ILE A 345 8.87 -4.26 12.85
CA ILE A 345 9.08 -5.69 13.18
C ILE A 345 10.45 -6.17 12.71
N MET A 346 10.87 -5.80 11.49
CA MET A 346 12.19 -6.19 10.99
C MET A 346 13.32 -5.51 11.76
N ALA A 347 13.16 -4.24 12.15
CA ALA A 347 14.14 -3.57 13.01
C ALA A 347 14.28 -4.25 14.37
N ASP A 348 13.17 -4.64 14.99
CA ASP A 348 13.19 -5.39 16.26
C ASP A 348 13.87 -6.75 16.10
N ALA A 349 13.62 -7.48 15.00
CA ALA A 349 14.30 -8.73 14.71
C ALA A 349 15.82 -8.53 14.49
N MET A 350 16.23 -7.46 13.79
CA MET A 350 17.64 -7.09 13.60
C MET A 350 18.34 -6.75 14.94
N LEU A 351 17.61 -6.28 15.93
CA LEU A 351 18.10 -6.00 17.28
C LEU A 351 18.09 -7.25 18.18
N GLY A 352 17.73 -8.41 17.67
CA GLY A 352 17.64 -9.66 18.46
C GLY A 352 16.45 -9.71 19.41
N ARG A 353 15.44 -8.85 19.22
CA ARG A 353 14.20 -8.88 20.01
C ARG A 353 13.28 -9.99 19.54
N ALA A 354 12.21 -10.26 20.32
CA ALA A 354 11.25 -11.31 19.97
C ALA A 354 10.71 -11.15 18.53
N ASP A 355 10.80 -12.23 17.76
CA ASP A 355 10.33 -12.28 16.38
C ASP A 355 8.79 -12.33 16.37
N ARG A 356 8.18 -11.19 16.10
CA ARG A 356 6.72 -11.02 15.95
C ARG A 356 6.29 -10.97 14.47
N ASN A 357 7.12 -11.46 13.57
CA ASN A 357 6.84 -11.42 12.13
C ASN A 357 5.68 -12.35 11.73
N PRO A 358 4.50 -11.83 11.38
CA PRO A 358 3.36 -12.65 11.00
C PRO A 358 3.54 -13.32 9.63
N MET A 359 4.54 -12.88 8.85
CA MET A 359 4.87 -13.43 7.53
C MET A 359 5.86 -14.60 7.61
N LYS A 360 6.35 -14.94 8.80
CA LYS A 360 7.34 -16.02 9.00
C LYS A 360 6.83 -17.35 8.45
N GLY A 361 7.68 -18.02 7.68
CA GLY A 361 7.35 -19.34 7.10
C GLY A 361 6.33 -19.29 5.96
N LEU A 362 5.96 -18.13 5.42
CA LEU A 362 5.27 -18.05 4.13
C LEU A 362 6.27 -18.34 3.00
N GLU A 363 5.99 -19.39 2.23
CA GLU A 363 6.76 -19.69 1.03
C GLU A 363 6.69 -18.53 0.03
N TRP A 364 7.80 -18.28 -0.63
CA TRP A 364 7.87 -17.23 -1.64
C TRP A 364 8.56 -17.73 -2.91
N PRO A 365 7.85 -18.54 -3.72
CA PRO A 365 8.42 -19.08 -4.94
C PRO A 365 8.69 -18.00 -5.98
N ALA A 366 9.76 -18.16 -6.74
CA ALA A 366 10.03 -17.32 -7.90
C ALA A 366 8.95 -17.54 -8.96
N ILE A 367 8.67 -16.50 -9.74
CA ILE A 367 7.73 -16.58 -10.86
C ILE A 367 8.48 -17.17 -12.06
N PRO A 368 8.06 -18.31 -12.60
CA PRO A 368 8.76 -18.97 -13.71
C PRO A 368 8.92 -18.03 -14.92
N GLY A 369 10.13 -17.97 -15.48
CA GLY A 369 10.44 -17.11 -16.64
C GLY A 369 10.40 -15.61 -16.37
N TYR A 370 10.36 -15.19 -15.10
CA TYR A 370 10.31 -13.79 -14.73
C TYR A 370 11.60 -13.32 -14.05
N SER A 371 12.18 -12.27 -14.58
CA SER A 371 13.41 -11.64 -14.08
C SER A 371 13.24 -10.13 -13.80
N GLY A 372 12.00 -9.71 -13.49
CA GLY A 372 11.66 -8.32 -13.17
C GLY A 372 11.10 -7.49 -14.34
N LYS A 373 10.96 -8.07 -15.55
CA LYS A 373 10.21 -7.48 -16.66
C LYS A 373 8.89 -8.23 -16.83
N PRO A 374 7.75 -7.64 -16.46
CA PRO A 374 6.46 -8.36 -16.36
C PRO A 374 5.79 -8.48 -17.75
N TRP A 375 6.39 -9.25 -18.66
CA TRP A 375 5.96 -9.43 -20.05
C TRP A 375 4.53 -9.98 -20.17
N PHE A 376 4.06 -10.71 -19.18
CA PHE A 376 2.73 -11.32 -19.13
C PHE A 376 1.60 -10.37 -18.67
N LEU A 377 1.91 -9.20 -18.13
CA LEU A 377 0.90 -8.27 -17.59
C LEU A 377 -0.18 -7.85 -18.58
N PRO A 378 0.09 -7.62 -19.88
CA PRO A 378 -0.97 -7.31 -20.81
C PRO A 378 -2.07 -8.39 -20.88
N MET A 379 -1.68 -9.68 -20.86
CA MET A 379 -2.63 -10.81 -20.84
C MET A 379 -3.43 -10.87 -19.53
N VAL A 380 -2.77 -10.64 -18.39
CA VAL A 380 -3.44 -10.53 -17.07
C VAL A 380 -4.46 -9.38 -17.07
N GLY A 381 -4.12 -8.26 -17.68
CA GLY A 381 -5.04 -7.13 -17.80
C GLY A 381 -6.27 -7.43 -18.65
N LEU A 382 -6.12 -8.18 -19.76
CA LEU A 382 -7.25 -8.64 -20.58
C LEU A 382 -8.13 -9.63 -19.80
N TYR A 383 -7.52 -10.57 -19.09
CA TYR A 383 -8.23 -11.54 -18.26
C TYR A 383 -9.11 -10.85 -17.20
N TYR A 384 -8.56 -9.91 -16.42
CA TYR A 384 -9.34 -9.18 -15.42
C TYR A 384 -10.43 -8.30 -16.02
N LYS A 385 -10.21 -7.70 -17.20
CA LYS A 385 -11.26 -6.97 -17.91
C LYS A 385 -12.41 -7.88 -18.34
N ALA A 386 -12.09 -9.10 -18.78
CA ALA A 386 -13.12 -10.08 -19.13
C ALA A 386 -13.91 -10.53 -17.89
N LEU A 387 -13.22 -10.84 -16.78
CA LEU A 387 -13.87 -11.18 -15.51
C LEU A 387 -14.79 -10.05 -15.02
N ASP A 388 -14.35 -8.81 -15.05
CA ASP A 388 -15.14 -7.64 -14.62
C ASP A 388 -16.41 -7.43 -15.48
N ARG A 389 -16.48 -8.01 -16.69
CA ARG A 389 -17.69 -7.98 -17.52
C ARG A 389 -18.66 -9.12 -17.20
N ILE A 390 -18.12 -10.29 -16.84
CA ILE A 390 -18.90 -11.53 -16.63
C ILE A 390 -19.40 -11.63 -15.19
N GLN A 391 -18.56 -11.28 -14.25
CA GLN A 391 -18.86 -11.25 -12.81
C GLN A 391 -19.48 -9.90 -12.43
#